data_7dce2cf458d6017edb6c46607feee7a1
#
_entry.id   7dce2cf458d6017edb6c46607feee7a1
#
_cell.length_a   1.000
_cell.length_b   1.000
_cell.length_c   1.000
_cell.angle_alpha   90.00
_cell.angle_beta   90.00
_cell.angle_gamma   90.00
#
_symmetry.space_group_name_H-M   'P 1'
#
loop_
_entity.id
_entity.type
_entity.pdbx_description
1 polymer ?
#
loop_
_entity_poly.entity_id
_entity_poly.type
_entity_poly.pdbx_seq_one_letter_code
_entity_poly.pdbx_strand_id
1 'polypeptide(L)'
;MTELHPALAAHGLGKRYRRGWALRDCTFRLPAGRICALVGPNGAGKSTLLALAAGLLTPTDGRIERPAGAGLAYVAQDKPLYPGFRVAEILRMGQELNPGWDQAKAELVLADGGFPLSARVGSLSGGQRTRVSLALALGQRPDLLLLDEPMADLDPLARHQVMGLLMAEAAERGLTVLMSSHVIAELQEACDYLVLMARGQVRLAGDIEELLAAHRVLVGPQTAAAALAGHLVVEARETGRQLTALVRPSGPVADPWETTAPTLEELLLAHLRAQDAPALLTAEAQAEQPMEVAA
;
A
#
# COMPACT_ATOMS: atom_id res chain seq x y z
N MET A 1 23.62 -14.27 0.37
CA MET A 1 22.27 -13.68 0.32
C MET A 1 22.39 -12.37 1.09
N THR A 2 22.36 -11.25 0.39
CA THR A 2 22.39 -9.91 1.02
C THR A 2 21.06 -9.76 1.74
N GLU A 3 21.07 -9.62 3.06
CA GLU A 3 19.86 -9.25 3.82
C GLU A 3 19.40 -7.89 3.28
N LEU A 4 18.35 -7.90 2.48
CA LEU A 4 17.68 -6.67 2.03
C LEU A 4 17.02 -6.06 3.26
N HIS A 5 17.63 -5.01 3.81
CA HIS A 5 17.01 -4.24 4.87
C HIS A 5 15.64 -3.71 4.40
N PRO A 6 14.60 -3.83 5.22
CA PRO A 6 13.29 -3.33 4.84
C PRO A 6 13.33 -1.80 4.67
N ALA A 7 12.59 -1.28 3.69
CA ALA A 7 12.43 0.17 3.53
C ALA A 7 11.65 0.79 4.72
N LEU A 8 10.78 -0.02 5.34
CA LEU A 8 10.02 0.34 6.53
C LEU A 8 9.61 -0.92 7.29
N ALA A 9 9.70 -0.86 8.63
CA ALA A 9 9.13 -1.87 9.51
C ALA A 9 8.23 -1.22 10.57
N ALA A 10 7.06 -1.79 10.81
CA ALA A 10 6.14 -1.43 11.87
C ALA A 10 6.12 -2.55 12.93
N HIS A 11 6.23 -2.19 14.21
CA HIS A 11 6.26 -3.12 15.33
C HIS A 11 5.20 -2.75 16.36
N GLY A 12 4.12 -3.54 16.44
CA GLY A 12 3.01 -3.32 17.36
C GLY A 12 2.38 -1.92 17.21
N LEU A 13 2.43 -1.37 15.99
CA LEU A 13 2.07 0.03 15.76
C LEU A 13 0.60 0.29 16.04
N GLY A 14 0.33 1.24 16.93
CA GLY A 14 -0.99 1.68 17.33
C GLY A 14 -1.15 3.19 17.30
N LYS A 15 -2.33 3.66 16.88
CA LYS A 15 -2.73 5.07 16.98
C LYS A 15 -4.14 5.19 17.49
N ARG A 16 -4.29 5.83 18.64
CA ARG A 16 -5.57 6.11 19.27
C ARG A 16 -5.91 7.59 19.19
N TYR A 17 -7.13 7.90 18.80
CA TYR A 17 -7.72 9.23 18.88
C TYR A 17 -8.84 9.25 19.94
N ARG A 18 -9.39 10.43 20.23
CA ARG A 18 -10.48 10.56 21.21
C ARG A 18 -11.68 9.63 20.94
N ARG A 19 -11.96 9.32 19.67
CA ARG A 19 -13.10 8.49 19.24
C ARG A 19 -12.77 7.00 19.13
N GLY A 20 -11.54 6.57 19.39
CA GLY A 20 -11.14 5.17 19.29
C GLY A 20 -9.80 4.95 18.58
N TRP A 21 -9.50 3.70 18.32
CA TRP A 21 -8.30 3.27 17.62
C TRP A 21 -8.45 3.45 16.11
N ALA A 22 -7.51 4.16 15.51
CA ALA A 22 -7.35 4.21 14.06
C ALA A 22 -6.43 3.09 13.56
N LEU A 23 -5.39 2.75 14.37
CA LEU A 23 -4.52 1.60 14.17
C LEU A 23 -4.36 0.86 15.48
N ARG A 24 -4.27 -0.47 15.41
CA ARG A 24 -4.08 -1.32 16.59
C ARG A 24 -3.22 -2.52 16.22
N ASP A 25 -2.06 -2.64 16.90
CA ASP A 25 -1.16 -3.77 16.80
C ASP A 25 -0.78 -4.13 15.35
N CYS A 26 -0.38 -3.13 14.57
CA CYS A 26 0.08 -3.35 13.20
C CYS A 26 1.56 -3.71 13.22
N THR A 27 1.87 -4.95 12.81
CA THR A 27 3.25 -5.45 12.73
C THR A 27 3.48 -6.01 11.33
N PHE A 28 4.38 -5.37 10.56
CA PHE A 28 4.73 -5.80 9.20
C PHE A 28 6.00 -5.11 8.71
N ARG A 29 6.60 -5.64 7.64
CA ARG A 29 7.72 -5.00 6.91
C ARG A 29 7.32 -4.68 5.47
N LEU A 30 7.97 -3.67 4.91
CA LEU A 30 7.97 -3.37 3.49
C LEU A 30 9.37 -3.62 2.92
N PRO A 31 9.51 -4.45 1.90
CA PRO A 31 10.78 -4.67 1.23
C PRO A 31 11.23 -3.39 0.50
N ALA A 32 12.54 -3.20 0.36
CA ALA A 32 13.10 -2.12 -0.41
C ALA A 32 12.99 -2.37 -1.93
N GLY A 33 12.89 -1.30 -2.72
CA GLY A 33 12.88 -1.36 -4.18
C GLY A 33 11.59 -1.92 -4.80
N ARG A 34 10.48 -1.96 -4.04
CA ARG A 34 9.18 -2.49 -4.48
C ARG A 34 8.10 -1.42 -4.58
N ILE A 35 7.13 -1.66 -5.44
CA ILE A 35 5.89 -0.88 -5.47
C ILE A 35 4.83 -1.62 -4.66
N CYS A 36 4.53 -1.07 -3.49
CA CYS A 36 3.66 -1.70 -2.50
C CYS A 36 2.28 -1.04 -2.50
N ALA A 37 1.23 -1.85 -2.61
CA ALA A 37 -0.15 -1.40 -2.50
C ALA A 37 -0.62 -1.42 -1.03
N LEU A 38 -1.14 -0.31 -0.53
CA LEU A 38 -1.84 -0.23 0.76
C LEU A 38 -3.34 -0.17 0.51
N VAL A 39 -4.03 -1.29 0.72
CA VAL A 39 -5.44 -1.46 0.36
C VAL A 39 -6.31 -1.56 1.61
N GLY A 40 -7.55 -1.15 1.49
CA GLY A 40 -8.55 -1.27 2.54
C GLY A 40 -9.69 -0.26 2.37
N PRO A 41 -10.84 -0.49 3.02
CA PRO A 41 -11.97 0.41 2.94
C PRO A 41 -11.67 1.78 3.57
N ASN A 42 -12.53 2.76 3.31
CA ASN A 42 -12.45 4.05 3.96
C ASN A 42 -12.54 3.88 5.49
N GLY A 43 -11.67 4.57 6.22
CA GLY A 43 -11.57 4.42 7.67
C GLY A 43 -10.77 3.20 8.16
N ALA A 44 -10.16 2.40 7.27
CA ALA A 44 -9.30 1.28 7.65
C ALA A 44 -7.99 1.69 8.35
N GLY A 45 -7.61 2.98 8.28
CA GLY A 45 -6.39 3.50 8.90
C GLY A 45 -5.25 3.78 7.93
N LYS A 46 -5.44 3.67 6.60
CA LYS A 46 -4.41 3.86 5.57
C LYS A 46 -3.66 5.20 5.70
N SER A 47 -4.40 6.33 5.65
CA SER A 47 -3.80 7.67 5.79
C SER A 47 -3.12 7.88 7.15
N THR A 48 -3.65 7.27 8.22
CA THR A 48 -3.01 7.30 9.55
C THR A 48 -1.69 6.55 9.54
N LEU A 49 -1.64 5.38 8.90
CA LEU A 49 -0.40 4.60 8.75
C LEU A 49 0.64 5.39 7.95
N LEU A 50 0.24 5.96 6.80
CA LEU A 50 1.14 6.78 5.97
C LEU A 50 1.66 8.01 6.72
N ALA A 51 0.81 8.71 7.47
CA ALA A 51 1.21 9.87 8.26
C ALA A 51 2.15 9.50 9.42
N LEU A 52 1.98 8.34 10.06
CA LEU A 52 2.91 7.80 11.04
C LEU A 52 4.25 7.43 10.39
N ALA A 53 4.21 6.76 9.22
CA ALA A 53 5.39 6.41 8.45
C ALA A 53 6.17 7.64 7.98
N ALA A 54 5.47 8.72 7.65
CA ALA A 54 6.06 10.01 7.31
C ALA A 54 6.63 10.78 8.51
N GLY A 55 6.36 10.32 9.75
CA GLY A 55 6.76 11.05 10.97
C GLY A 55 5.91 12.27 11.28
N LEU A 56 4.78 12.46 10.59
CA LEU A 56 3.84 13.57 10.81
C LEU A 56 2.96 13.34 12.03
N LEU A 57 2.85 12.10 12.47
CA LEU A 57 2.12 11.70 13.68
C LEU A 57 3.04 10.88 14.59
N THR A 58 2.85 11.03 15.90
CA THR A 58 3.49 10.16 16.89
C THR A 58 2.58 8.95 17.16
N PRO A 59 3.09 7.72 17.15
CA PRO A 59 2.32 6.54 17.55
C PRO A 59 1.87 6.63 19.00
N THR A 60 0.76 5.97 19.34
CA THR A 60 0.32 5.78 20.72
C THR A 60 1.02 4.57 21.32
N ASP A 61 1.13 3.49 20.53
CA ASP A 61 1.82 2.26 20.89
C ASP A 61 2.74 1.83 19.75
N GLY A 62 3.77 1.06 20.08
CA GLY A 62 4.72 0.51 19.13
C GLY A 62 5.62 1.57 18.48
N ARG A 63 6.22 1.20 17.37
CA ARG A 63 7.15 2.08 16.63
C ARG A 63 7.19 1.76 15.15
N ILE A 64 7.75 2.71 14.38
CA ILE A 64 8.15 2.54 12.99
C ILE A 64 9.66 2.67 12.91
N GLU A 65 10.29 1.75 12.20
CA GLU A 65 11.70 1.76 11.88
C GLU A 65 11.90 1.96 10.38
N ARG A 66 12.93 2.72 10.03
CA ARG A 66 13.41 2.96 8.67
C ARG A 66 14.93 2.98 8.69
N PRO A 67 15.60 2.64 7.58
CA PRO A 67 17.05 2.77 7.49
C PRO A 67 17.50 4.20 7.84
N ALA A 68 18.55 4.33 8.64
CA ALA A 68 19.09 5.63 9.02
C ALA A 68 19.59 6.40 7.78
N GLY A 69 19.19 7.67 7.66
CA GLY A 69 19.56 8.52 6.53
C GLY A 69 18.76 8.29 5.24
N ALA A 70 17.87 7.30 5.19
CA ALA A 70 17.01 7.08 4.03
C ALA A 70 16.08 8.29 3.79
N GLY A 71 16.14 8.82 2.56
CA GLY A 71 15.28 9.92 2.12
C GLY A 71 13.81 9.47 2.06
N LEU A 72 12.90 10.31 2.56
CA LEU A 72 11.48 10.04 2.52
C LEU A 72 10.73 11.22 1.92
N ALA A 73 9.80 10.94 0.99
CA ALA A 73 8.82 11.91 0.54
C ALA A 73 7.40 11.39 0.80
N TYR A 74 6.48 12.31 1.09
CA TYR A 74 5.06 12.01 1.33
C TYR A 74 4.17 12.94 0.53
N VAL A 75 3.24 12.36 -0.20
CA VAL A 75 2.17 13.09 -0.90
C VAL A 75 0.85 12.76 -0.21
N ALA A 76 0.31 13.75 0.50
CA ALA A 76 -0.98 13.63 1.19
C ALA A 76 -2.15 13.69 0.19
N GLN A 77 -3.27 13.11 0.56
CA GLN A 77 -4.50 13.06 -0.25
C GLN A 77 -5.00 14.46 -0.64
N ASP A 78 -4.95 15.42 0.27
CA ASP A 78 -5.41 16.80 0.07
C ASP A 78 -4.40 17.69 -0.68
N LYS A 79 -3.17 17.19 -0.92
CA LYS A 79 -2.10 17.89 -1.66
C LYS A 79 -1.96 19.35 -1.22
N PRO A 80 -1.47 19.62 -0.01
CA PRO A 80 -1.47 20.96 0.60
C PRO A 80 -0.41 21.88 -0.05
N LEU A 81 -0.64 22.25 -1.31
CA LEU A 81 0.17 23.21 -2.05
C LEU A 81 -0.33 24.63 -1.81
N TYR A 82 0.58 25.62 -1.84
CA TYR A 82 0.24 27.04 -1.68
C TYR A 82 -0.47 27.59 -2.92
N PRO A 83 -1.78 27.90 -2.87
CA PRO A 83 -2.56 28.26 -4.07
C PRO A 83 -2.10 29.55 -4.75
N GLY A 84 -1.51 30.47 -3.99
CA GLY A 84 -1.01 31.75 -4.49
C GLY A 84 0.29 31.68 -5.27
N PHE A 85 1.06 30.60 -5.08
CA PHE A 85 2.36 30.42 -5.72
C PHE A 85 2.20 29.94 -7.16
N ARG A 86 3.21 30.27 -7.99
CA ARG A 86 3.38 29.67 -9.31
C ARG A 86 4.07 28.30 -9.18
N VAL A 87 3.85 27.44 -10.15
CA VAL A 87 4.53 26.12 -10.19
C VAL A 87 6.06 26.29 -10.11
N ALA A 88 6.62 27.24 -10.87
CA ALA A 88 8.05 27.54 -10.80
C ALA A 88 8.54 27.94 -9.40
N GLU A 89 7.73 28.70 -8.65
CA GLU A 89 8.07 29.12 -7.28
C GLU A 89 8.04 27.91 -6.31
N ILE A 90 7.09 27.00 -6.51
CA ILE A 90 7.01 25.74 -5.74
C ILE A 90 8.23 24.86 -6.02
N LEU A 91 8.65 24.68 -7.28
CA LEU A 91 9.85 23.90 -7.62
C LEU A 91 11.11 24.53 -7.02
N ARG A 92 11.23 25.87 -7.11
CA ARG A 92 12.35 26.59 -6.50
C ARG A 92 12.39 26.40 -4.99
N MET A 93 11.26 26.47 -4.31
CA MET A 93 11.18 26.17 -2.87
C MET A 93 11.62 24.72 -2.59
N GLY A 94 11.19 23.75 -3.42
CA GLY A 94 11.68 22.37 -3.34
C GLY A 94 13.19 22.28 -3.44
N GLN A 95 13.79 22.97 -4.39
CA GLN A 95 15.25 23.04 -4.59
C GLN A 95 15.99 23.69 -3.40
N GLU A 96 15.48 24.78 -2.87
CA GLU A 96 16.09 25.50 -1.76
C GLU A 96 16.05 24.70 -0.44
N LEU A 97 15.03 23.86 -0.26
CA LEU A 97 14.84 23.06 0.95
C LEU A 97 15.50 21.67 0.91
N ASN A 98 15.93 21.19 -0.26
CA ASN A 98 16.44 19.83 -0.43
C ASN A 98 17.81 19.83 -1.12
N PRO A 99 18.91 19.56 -0.38
CA PRO A 99 20.27 19.58 -0.95
C PRO A 99 20.49 18.59 -2.11
N GLY A 100 19.74 17.47 -2.13
CA GLY A 100 19.80 16.44 -3.18
C GLY A 100 18.79 16.64 -4.32
N TRP A 101 18.25 17.85 -4.49
CA TRP A 101 17.21 18.14 -5.47
C TRP A 101 17.60 17.84 -6.91
N ASP A 102 16.71 17.13 -7.60
CA ASP A 102 16.81 16.81 -9.03
C ASP A 102 15.80 17.61 -9.83
N GLN A 103 16.23 18.76 -10.35
CA GLN A 103 15.37 19.65 -11.14
C GLN A 103 14.87 18.99 -12.42
N ALA A 104 15.75 18.22 -13.10
CA ALA A 104 15.40 17.56 -14.35
C ALA A 104 14.28 16.52 -14.14
N LYS A 105 14.33 15.77 -13.03
CA LYS A 105 13.30 14.83 -12.66
C LYS A 105 11.98 15.53 -12.35
N ALA A 106 12.03 16.60 -11.57
CA ALA A 106 10.83 17.38 -11.26
C ALA A 106 10.15 17.95 -12.52
N GLU A 107 10.94 18.47 -13.47
CA GLU A 107 10.42 18.98 -14.74
C GLU A 107 9.87 17.85 -15.64
N LEU A 108 10.51 16.68 -15.67
CA LEU A 108 10.03 15.51 -16.40
C LEU A 108 8.61 15.09 -15.93
N VAL A 109 8.38 15.08 -14.63
CA VAL A 109 7.04 14.76 -14.07
C VAL A 109 5.98 15.75 -14.54
N LEU A 110 6.36 17.01 -14.76
CA LEU A 110 5.46 18.08 -15.18
C LEU A 110 5.26 18.17 -16.70
N ALA A 111 6.16 17.59 -17.50
CA ALA A 111 6.19 17.78 -18.96
C ALA A 111 4.83 17.50 -19.64
N ASP A 112 4.16 16.43 -19.24
CA ASP A 112 2.86 16.02 -19.78
C ASP A 112 1.65 16.63 -19.04
N GLY A 113 1.90 17.61 -18.16
CA GLY A 113 0.85 18.20 -17.31
C GLY A 113 -0.11 19.14 -18.03
N GLY A 114 0.24 19.61 -19.25
CA GLY A 114 -0.60 20.52 -20.03
C GLY A 114 -0.77 21.92 -19.44
N PHE A 115 0.17 22.38 -18.61
CA PHE A 115 0.18 23.70 -18.00
C PHE A 115 1.59 24.29 -17.92
N PRO A 116 1.75 25.63 -18.05
CA PRO A 116 3.05 26.25 -17.96
C PRO A 116 3.53 26.39 -16.52
N LEU A 117 4.86 26.42 -16.30
CA LEU A 117 5.44 26.64 -14.97
C LEU A 117 5.04 28.01 -14.35
N SER A 118 4.60 28.96 -15.18
CA SER A 118 4.06 30.25 -14.73
C SER A 118 2.62 30.18 -14.17
N ALA A 119 1.92 29.04 -14.34
CA ALA A 119 0.56 28.87 -13.84
C ALA A 119 0.52 28.97 -12.31
N ARG A 120 -0.56 29.56 -11.77
CA ARG A 120 -0.79 29.57 -10.32
C ARG A 120 -1.34 28.21 -9.87
N VAL A 121 -0.84 27.68 -8.76
CA VAL A 121 -1.29 26.40 -8.18
C VAL A 121 -2.80 26.40 -7.93
N GLY A 122 -3.37 27.50 -7.47
CA GLY A 122 -4.80 27.61 -7.22
C GLY A 122 -5.68 27.49 -8.47
N SER A 123 -5.13 27.72 -9.68
CA SER A 123 -5.85 27.57 -10.96
C SER A 123 -5.73 26.16 -11.58
N LEU A 124 -4.91 25.29 -11.01
CA LEU A 124 -4.69 23.95 -11.50
C LEU A 124 -5.86 23.01 -11.18
N SER A 125 -6.14 22.07 -12.09
CA SER A 125 -7.06 20.96 -11.80
C SER A 125 -6.52 20.04 -10.70
N GLY A 126 -7.35 19.14 -10.18
CA GLY A 126 -6.93 18.13 -9.19
C GLY A 126 -5.75 17.29 -9.70
N GLY A 127 -5.85 16.76 -10.92
CA GLY A 127 -4.78 15.97 -11.55
C GLY A 127 -3.50 16.78 -11.79
N GLN A 128 -3.61 18.05 -12.19
CA GLN A 128 -2.44 18.93 -12.35
C GLN A 128 -1.75 19.19 -11.01
N ARG A 129 -2.51 19.39 -9.91
CA ARG A 129 -1.95 19.50 -8.55
C ARG A 129 -1.28 18.20 -8.12
N THR A 130 -1.85 17.05 -8.46
CA THR A 130 -1.20 15.75 -8.21
C THR A 130 0.17 15.69 -8.88
N ARG A 131 0.27 16.10 -10.16
CA ARG A 131 1.56 16.13 -10.87
C ARG A 131 2.58 17.06 -10.20
N VAL A 132 2.16 18.24 -9.74
CA VAL A 132 3.04 19.17 -9.02
C VAL A 132 3.52 18.55 -7.71
N SER A 133 2.63 17.89 -6.95
CA SER A 133 3.01 17.21 -5.70
C SER A 133 3.98 16.06 -5.94
N LEU A 134 3.76 15.26 -7.00
CA LEU A 134 4.68 14.18 -7.40
C LEU A 134 6.03 14.73 -7.87
N ALA A 135 6.04 15.84 -8.63
CA ALA A 135 7.28 16.51 -9.05
C ALA A 135 8.10 16.97 -7.84
N LEU A 136 7.46 17.54 -6.82
CA LEU A 136 8.13 17.91 -5.57
C LEU A 136 8.67 16.68 -4.85
N ALA A 137 7.90 15.60 -4.77
CA ALA A 137 8.29 14.38 -4.07
C ALA A 137 9.47 13.68 -4.77
N LEU A 138 9.40 13.48 -6.09
CA LEU A 138 10.44 12.79 -6.86
C LEU A 138 11.70 13.66 -7.05
N GLY A 139 11.53 14.99 -7.14
CA GLY A 139 12.65 15.94 -7.18
C GLY A 139 13.54 15.86 -5.93
N GLN A 140 13.03 15.42 -4.78
CA GLN A 140 13.80 15.20 -3.56
C GLN A 140 14.68 13.93 -3.62
N ARG A 141 14.51 13.08 -4.65
CA ARG A 141 15.20 11.79 -4.80
C ARG A 141 15.06 10.88 -3.57
N PRO A 142 13.83 10.60 -3.10
CA PRO A 142 13.63 9.77 -1.92
C PRO A 142 14.01 8.31 -2.17
N ASP A 143 14.33 7.59 -1.07
CA ASP A 143 14.44 6.13 -1.07
C ASP A 143 13.09 5.46 -0.80
N LEU A 144 12.20 6.17 -0.06
CA LEU A 144 10.82 5.74 0.22
C LEU A 144 9.84 6.86 -0.13
N LEU A 145 8.90 6.56 -1.02
CA LEU A 145 7.82 7.46 -1.43
C LEU A 145 6.49 6.95 -0.89
N LEU A 146 5.85 7.75 -0.06
CA LEU A 146 4.53 7.47 0.51
C LEU A 146 3.48 8.28 -0.24
N LEU A 147 2.44 7.62 -0.76
CA LEU A 147 1.40 8.25 -1.58
C LEU A 147 0.02 7.93 -1.02
N ASP A 148 -0.73 8.95 -0.63
CA ASP A 148 -2.09 8.78 -0.13
C ASP A 148 -3.11 9.09 -1.22
N GLU A 149 -3.71 8.04 -1.80
CA GLU A 149 -4.68 8.07 -2.92
C GLU A 149 -4.22 8.94 -4.11
N PRO A 150 -2.99 8.74 -4.64
CA PRO A 150 -2.41 9.64 -5.64
C PRO A 150 -3.17 9.62 -6.97
N MET A 151 -3.91 8.54 -7.26
CA MET A 151 -4.59 8.33 -8.55
C MET A 151 -6.02 8.87 -8.57
N ALA A 152 -6.58 9.31 -7.44
CA ALA A 152 -8.00 9.65 -7.31
C ALA A 152 -8.45 10.78 -8.26
N ASP A 153 -7.58 11.78 -8.50
CA ASP A 153 -7.89 12.97 -9.33
C ASP A 153 -7.36 12.87 -10.77
N LEU A 154 -6.78 11.74 -11.16
CA LEU A 154 -6.18 11.54 -12.48
C LEU A 154 -7.16 10.85 -13.43
N ASP A 155 -7.17 11.28 -14.69
CA ASP A 155 -7.80 10.53 -15.75
C ASP A 155 -7.00 9.24 -16.08
N PRO A 156 -7.57 8.28 -16.84
CA PRO A 156 -6.90 7.00 -17.11
C PRO A 156 -5.53 7.13 -17.78
N LEU A 157 -5.35 8.09 -18.69
CA LEU A 157 -4.07 8.32 -19.36
C LEU A 157 -3.02 8.85 -18.40
N ALA A 158 -3.39 9.85 -17.58
CA ALA A 158 -2.52 10.42 -16.58
C ALA A 158 -2.12 9.39 -15.50
N ARG A 159 -3.03 8.49 -15.09
CA ARG A 159 -2.73 7.37 -14.18
C ARG A 159 -1.67 6.46 -14.77
N HIS A 160 -1.84 6.03 -16.02
CA HIS A 160 -0.88 5.16 -16.70
C HIS A 160 0.51 5.83 -16.80
N GLN A 161 0.58 7.12 -17.13
CA GLN A 161 1.83 7.87 -17.21
C GLN A 161 2.53 7.97 -15.85
N VAL A 162 1.78 8.30 -14.77
CA VAL A 162 2.32 8.38 -13.41
C VAL A 162 2.81 7.01 -12.95
N MET A 163 2.04 5.95 -13.21
CA MET A 163 2.45 4.60 -12.85
C MET A 163 3.72 4.17 -13.58
N GLY A 164 3.80 4.42 -14.89
CA GLY A 164 5.02 4.14 -15.67
C GLY A 164 6.26 4.87 -15.12
N LEU A 165 6.07 6.14 -14.69
CA LEU A 165 7.15 6.90 -14.04
C LEU A 165 7.59 6.27 -12.71
N LEU A 166 6.66 5.87 -11.84
CA LEU A 166 6.99 5.23 -10.56
C LEU A 166 7.68 3.88 -10.77
N MET A 167 7.24 3.08 -11.75
CA MET A 167 7.88 1.81 -12.12
C MET A 167 9.31 2.03 -12.63
N ALA A 168 9.54 3.05 -13.47
CA ALA A 168 10.87 3.39 -13.94
C ALA A 168 11.79 3.80 -12.77
N GLU A 169 11.33 4.64 -11.85
CA GLU A 169 12.11 5.03 -10.67
C GLU A 169 12.43 3.84 -9.74
N ALA A 170 11.48 2.92 -9.56
CA ALA A 170 11.71 1.70 -8.79
C ALA A 170 12.77 0.81 -9.46
N ALA A 171 12.67 0.60 -10.78
CA ALA A 171 13.61 -0.24 -11.54
C ALA A 171 15.02 0.38 -11.65
N GLU A 172 15.13 1.69 -11.88
CA GLU A 172 16.42 2.36 -12.14
C GLU A 172 17.18 2.69 -10.85
N ARG A 173 16.46 3.06 -9.78
CA ARG A 173 17.06 3.59 -8.56
C ARG A 173 16.74 2.80 -7.29
N GLY A 174 15.93 1.77 -7.40
CA GLY A 174 15.47 1.03 -6.23
C GLY A 174 14.53 1.85 -5.33
N LEU A 175 13.80 2.83 -5.90
CA LEU A 175 12.78 3.57 -5.15
C LEU A 175 11.74 2.60 -4.60
N THR A 176 11.48 2.69 -3.30
CA THR A 176 10.34 1.99 -2.68
C THR A 176 9.13 2.92 -2.70
N VAL A 177 7.99 2.42 -3.16
CA VAL A 177 6.73 3.16 -3.16
C VAL A 177 5.72 2.44 -2.29
N LEU A 178 5.10 3.13 -1.34
CA LEU A 178 3.89 2.66 -0.65
C LEU A 178 2.73 3.57 -1.03
N MET A 179 1.79 3.04 -1.77
CA MET A 179 0.68 3.82 -2.32
C MET A 179 -0.65 3.28 -1.81
N SER A 180 -1.46 4.15 -1.20
CA SER A 180 -2.83 3.78 -0.85
C SER A 180 -3.76 3.87 -2.06
N SER A 181 -4.65 2.89 -2.19
CA SER A 181 -5.75 2.91 -3.14
C SER A 181 -6.96 2.16 -2.58
N HIS A 182 -8.13 2.51 -3.07
CA HIS A 182 -9.37 1.75 -2.87
C HIS A 182 -9.83 1.05 -4.15
N VAL A 183 -9.10 1.21 -5.27
CA VAL A 183 -9.39 0.61 -6.58
C VAL A 183 -8.39 -0.52 -6.85
N ILE A 184 -8.84 -1.76 -6.73
CA ILE A 184 -8.00 -2.96 -6.82
C ILE A 184 -7.40 -3.12 -8.22
N ALA A 185 -8.17 -2.84 -9.27
CA ALA A 185 -7.73 -2.99 -10.65
C ALA A 185 -6.51 -2.13 -11.00
N GLU A 186 -6.39 -0.94 -10.38
CA GLU A 186 -5.25 -0.03 -10.61
C GLU A 186 -3.93 -0.57 -10.05
N LEU A 187 -4.01 -1.47 -9.08
CA LEU A 187 -2.86 -1.99 -8.35
C LEU A 187 -2.29 -3.27 -8.98
N GLN A 188 -3.14 -4.05 -9.65
CA GLN A 188 -2.75 -5.35 -10.22
C GLN A 188 -1.67 -5.25 -11.29
N GLU A 189 -1.61 -4.14 -12.04
CA GLU A 189 -0.67 -3.97 -13.15
C GLU A 189 0.72 -3.48 -12.71
N ALA A 190 0.84 -2.92 -11.50
CA ALA A 190 2.04 -2.20 -11.11
C ALA A 190 2.61 -2.56 -9.74
N CYS A 191 1.81 -3.19 -8.89
CA CYS A 191 2.23 -3.56 -7.55
C CYS A 191 2.53 -5.05 -7.48
N ASP A 192 3.68 -5.38 -6.94
CA ASP A 192 4.11 -6.76 -6.65
C ASP A 192 3.96 -7.12 -5.17
N TYR A 193 3.71 -6.13 -4.32
CA TYR A 193 3.56 -6.30 -2.88
C TYR A 193 2.29 -5.62 -2.36
N LEU A 194 1.64 -6.25 -1.39
CA LEU A 194 0.35 -5.82 -0.84
C LEU A 194 0.39 -5.72 0.68
N VAL A 195 -0.26 -4.68 1.21
CA VAL A 195 -0.68 -4.58 2.61
C VAL A 195 -2.18 -4.30 2.65
N LEU A 196 -2.98 -5.28 3.07
CA LEU A 196 -4.42 -5.13 3.26
C LEU A 196 -4.72 -4.71 4.70
N MET A 197 -5.42 -3.61 4.85
CA MET A 197 -5.89 -3.11 6.15
C MET A 197 -7.41 -3.20 6.29
N ALA A 198 -7.85 -3.65 7.45
CA ALA A 198 -9.26 -3.57 7.85
C ALA A 198 -9.35 -3.23 9.34
N ARG A 199 -10.23 -2.29 9.70
CA ARG A 199 -10.50 -1.88 11.10
C ARG A 199 -9.25 -1.53 11.91
N GLY A 200 -8.30 -0.87 11.28
CA GLY A 200 -7.06 -0.45 11.91
C GLY A 200 -6.04 -1.56 12.13
N GLN A 201 -6.19 -2.72 11.51
CA GLN A 201 -5.27 -3.85 11.59
C GLN A 201 -4.81 -4.30 10.21
N VAL A 202 -3.62 -4.85 10.12
CA VAL A 202 -3.10 -5.52 8.92
C VAL A 202 -3.70 -6.93 8.85
N ARG A 203 -4.33 -7.26 7.73
CA ARG A 203 -4.97 -8.57 7.48
C ARG A 203 -4.15 -9.45 6.56
N LEU A 204 -3.55 -8.84 5.53
CA LEU A 204 -2.60 -9.48 4.62
C LEU A 204 -1.40 -8.56 4.47
N ALA A 205 -0.20 -9.11 4.41
CA ALA A 205 0.99 -8.40 3.94
C ALA A 205 1.94 -9.39 3.27
N GLY A 206 2.46 -9.03 2.09
CA GLY A 206 3.40 -9.86 1.38
C GLY A 206 3.39 -9.67 -0.13
N ASP A 207 4.22 -10.44 -0.80
CA ASP A 207 4.21 -10.60 -2.24
C ASP A 207 2.84 -11.13 -2.71
N ILE A 208 2.30 -10.51 -3.77
CA ILE A 208 0.94 -10.81 -4.25
C ILE A 208 0.85 -12.26 -4.75
N GLU A 209 1.87 -12.76 -5.46
CA GLU A 209 1.88 -14.13 -5.96
C GLU A 209 1.92 -15.15 -4.82
N GLU A 210 2.73 -14.88 -3.78
CA GLU A 210 2.78 -15.73 -2.58
C GLU A 210 1.44 -15.76 -1.84
N LEU A 211 0.80 -14.57 -1.69
CA LEU A 211 -0.51 -14.47 -1.06
C LEU A 211 -1.57 -15.24 -1.85
N LEU A 212 -1.59 -15.14 -3.17
CA LEU A 212 -2.50 -15.90 -4.03
C LEU A 212 -2.21 -17.40 -3.97
N ALA A 213 -0.93 -17.79 -4.02
CA ALA A 213 -0.50 -19.19 -3.96
C ALA A 213 -0.87 -19.87 -2.64
N ALA A 214 -0.94 -19.09 -1.53
CA ALA A 214 -1.34 -19.60 -0.21
C ALA A 214 -2.85 -19.89 -0.09
N HIS A 215 -3.66 -19.51 -1.07
CA HIS A 215 -5.11 -19.64 -1.02
C HIS A 215 -5.67 -20.48 -2.17
N ARG A 216 -6.87 -21.06 -1.96
CA ARG A 216 -7.65 -21.76 -2.99
C ARG A 216 -9.12 -21.40 -2.85
N VAL A 217 -9.80 -21.26 -3.98
CA VAL A 217 -11.26 -21.22 -4.05
C VAL A 217 -11.75 -22.65 -4.26
N LEU A 218 -12.60 -23.09 -3.36
CA LEU A 218 -13.25 -24.41 -3.40
C LEU A 218 -14.72 -24.21 -3.74
N VAL A 219 -15.19 -24.94 -4.75
CA VAL A 219 -16.59 -24.94 -5.14
C VAL A 219 -17.12 -26.38 -5.09
N GLY A 220 -18.19 -26.61 -4.34
CA GLY A 220 -18.72 -27.95 -4.17
C GLY A 220 -20.14 -27.96 -3.59
N PRO A 221 -20.73 -29.15 -3.34
CA PRO A 221 -22.05 -29.23 -2.75
C PRO A 221 -22.02 -28.84 -1.26
N GLN A 222 -23.08 -28.17 -0.81
CA GLN A 222 -23.22 -27.75 0.61
C GLN A 222 -23.12 -28.96 1.58
N THR A 223 -23.55 -30.13 1.15
CA THR A 223 -23.46 -31.37 1.94
C THR A 223 -22.03 -31.80 2.25
N ALA A 224 -21.05 -31.31 1.50
CA ALA A 224 -19.62 -31.58 1.73
C ALA A 224 -18.94 -30.57 2.66
N ALA A 225 -19.67 -29.63 3.25
CA ALA A 225 -19.11 -28.58 4.13
C ALA A 225 -18.20 -29.11 5.26
N ALA A 226 -18.54 -30.30 5.81
CA ALA A 226 -17.72 -30.94 6.86
C ALA A 226 -16.28 -31.25 6.40
N ALA A 227 -16.05 -31.47 5.10
CA ALA A 227 -14.71 -31.73 4.56
C ALA A 227 -13.80 -30.47 4.60
N LEU A 228 -14.35 -29.27 4.78
CA LEU A 228 -13.57 -28.04 4.95
C LEU A 228 -12.90 -27.95 6.34
N ALA A 229 -13.33 -28.74 7.32
CA ALA A 229 -12.82 -28.68 8.70
C ALA A 229 -11.30 -28.96 8.81
N GLY A 230 -10.68 -29.59 7.80
CA GLY A 230 -9.24 -29.78 7.72
C GLY A 230 -8.45 -28.59 7.20
N HIS A 231 -9.11 -27.54 6.74
CA HIS A 231 -8.49 -26.37 6.14
C HIS A 231 -8.84 -25.11 6.94
N LEU A 232 -8.00 -24.07 6.83
CA LEU A 232 -8.34 -22.75 7.38
C LEU A 232 -9.29 -22.06 6.41
N VAL A 233 -10.58 -21.99 6.78
CA VAL A 233 -11.60 -21.31 5.98
C VAL A 233 -11.51 -19.81 6.24
N VAL A 234 -11.22 -19.02 5.19
CA VAL A 234 -11.23 -17.55 5.25
C VAL A 234 -12.66 -17.04 5.14
N GLU A 235 -13.36 -17.44 4.08
CA GLU A 235 -14.78 -17.08 3.84
C GLU A 235 -15.48 -18.30 3.23
N ALA A 236 -16.74 -18.54 3.62
CA ALA A 236 -17.60 -19.52 2.97
C ALA A 236 -18.96 -18.89 2.67
N ARG A 237 -19.47 -19.12 1.46
CA ARG A 237 -20.75 -18.59 0.99
C ARG A 237 -21.60 -19.68 0.36
N GLU A 238 -22.85 -19.73 0.78
CA GLU A 238 -23.83 -20.66 0.25
C GLU A 238 -24.68 -19.98 -0.84
N THR A 239 -24.85 -20.63 -1.96
CA THR A 239 -25.75 -20.19 -3.04
C THR A 239 -26.59 -21.40 -3.49
N GLY A 240 -27.83 -21.46 -3.00
CA GLY A 240 -28.67 -22.61 -3.22
C GLY A 240 -28.11 -23.89 -2.61
N ARG A 241 -27.71 -24.87 -3.44
CA ARG A 241 -27.10 -26.13 -3.01
C ARG A 241 -25.58 -26.14 -3.13
N GLN A 242 -24.99 -25.05 -3.58
CA GLN A 242 -23.56 -24.89 -3.80
C GLN A 242 -22.92 -24.12 -2.66
N LEU A 243 -21.75 -24.54 -2.23
CA LEU A 243 -20.89 -23.85 -1.29
C LEU A 243 -19.62 -23.43 -2.02
N THR A 244 -19.29 -22.13 -1.92
CA THR A 244 -18.02 -21.56 -2.39
C THR A 244 -17.23 -21.12 -1.17
N ALA A 245 -16.00 -21.59 -1.02
CA ALA A 245 -15.15 -21.21 0.10
C ALA A 245 -13.77 -20.77 -0.38
N LEU A 246 -13.27 -19.66 0.17
CA LEU A 246 -11.87 -19.31 0.11
C LEU A 246 -11.17 -19.92 1.31
N VAL A 247 -10.18 -20.76 1.06
CA VAL A 247 -9.45 -21.47 2.12
C VAL A 247 -7.94 -21.28 1.99
N ARG A 248 -7.23 -21.44 3.10
CA ARG A 248 -5.80 -21.74 3.14
C ARG A 248 -5.67 -23.24 3.40
N PRO A 249 -5.31 -24.03 2.37
CA PRO A 249 -5.30 -25.48 2.51
C PRO A 249 -4.18 -25.92 3.45
N SER A 250 -4.51 -26.84 4.36
CA SER A 250 -3.53 -27.51 5.27
C SER A 250 -3.09 -28.88 4.75
N GLY A 251 -3.52 -29.24 3.52
CA GLY A 251 -3.24 -30.52 2.88
C GLY A 251 -4.01 -30.65 1.57
N PRO A 252 -3.99 -31.83 0.95
CA PRO A 252 -4.74 -32.09 -0.28
C PRO A 252 -6.23 -31.88 -0.07
N VAL A 253 -6.89 -31.24 -1.06
CA VAL A 253 -8.34 -31.07 -1.09
C VAL A 253 -8.93 -32.31 -1.77
N ALA A 254 -9.79 -33.04 -1.05
CA ALA A 254 -10.43 -34.25 -1.56
C ALA A 254 -11.73 -33.92 -2.34
N ASP A 255 -12.15 -34.88 -3.19
CA ASP A 255 -13.47 -34.80 -3.82
C ASP A 255 -14.60 -34.59 -2.79
N PRO A 256 -15.69 -33.86 -3.11
CA PRO A 256 -16.11 -33.42 -4.45
C PRO A 256 -15.83 -31.94 -4.76
N TRP A 257 -14.72 -31.35 -4.29
CA TRP A 257 -14.41 -29.93 -4.44
C TRP A 257 -13.68 -29.66 -5.77
N GLU A 258 -14.24 -28.74 -6.56
CA GLU A 258 -13.50 -28.08 -7.63
C GLU A 258 -12.60 -27.03 -7.02
N THR A 259 -11.31 -27.05 -7.40
CA THR A 259 -10.29 -26.18 -6.81
C THR A 259 -9.71 -25.26 -7.87
N THR A 260 -9.75 -23.95 -7.61
CA THR A 260 -9.13 -22.94 -8.48
C THR A 260 -8.26 -21.97 -7.66
N ALA A 261 -7.33 -21.29 -8.32
CA ALA A 261 -6.63 -20.16 -7.72
C ALA A 261 -7.58 -18.96 -7.60
N PRO A 262 -7.55 -18.20 -6.49
CA PRO A 262 -8.32 -16.97 -6.38
C PRO A 262 -7.72 -15.87 -7.27
N THR A 263 -8.55 -14.97 -7.74
CA THR A 263 -8.12 -13.65 -8.21
C THR A 263 -7.72 -12.75 -7.03
N LEU A 264 -6.95 -11.70 -7.27
CA LEU A 264 -6.62 -10.75 -6.22
C LEU A 264 -7.88 -10.09 -5.63
N GLU A 265 -8.86 -9.78 -6.47
CA GLU A 265 -10.13 -9.20 -6.00
C GLU A 265 -10.90 -10.16 -5.08
N GLU A 266 -11.02 -11.44 -5.44
CA GLU A 266 -11.65 -12.46 -4.60
C GLU A 266 -10.95 -12.61 -3.26
N LEU A 267 -9.61 -12.65 -3.26
CA LEU A 267 -8.79 -12.73 -2.05
C LEU A 267 -9.06 -11.53 -1.12
N LEU A 268 -8.98 -10.31 -1.65
CA LEU A 268 -9.16 -9.09 -0.88
C LEU A 268 -10.58 -8.97 -0.32
N LEU A 269 -11.59 -9.22 -1.16
CA LEU A 269 -13.00 -9.16 -0.74
C LEU A 269 -13.32 -10.19 0.34
N ALA A 270 -12.79 -11.40 0.24
CA ALA A 270 -12.99 -12.43 1.26
C ALA A 270 -12.40 -12.01 2.61
N HIS A 271 -11.15 -11.52 2.63
CA HIS A 271 -10.52 -11.04 3.87
C HIS A 271 -11.16 -9.77 4.45
N LEU A 272 -11.76 -8.92 3.61
CA LEU A 272 -12.52 -7.75 4.08
C LEU A 272 -13.87 -8.13 4.73
N ARG A 273 -14.51 -9.20 4.25
CA ARG A 273 -15.79 -9.71 4.79
C ARG A 273 -15.58 -10.60 6.01
N ALA A 274 -14.58 -11.44 5.98
CA ALA A 274 -14.25 -12.37 7.05
C ALA A 274 -13.41 -11.70 8.14
N GLN A 275 -14.08 -11.01 9.04
CA GLN A 275 -13.43 -10.18 10.06
C GLN A 275 -12.58 -10.97 11.06
N ASP A 276 -12.94 -12.24 11.29
CA ASP A 276 -12.29 -13.12 12.25
C ASP A 276 -11.27 -14.07 11.60
N ALA A 277 -11.12 -14.05 10.26
CA ALA A 277 -10.11 -14.85 9.59
C ALA A 277 -8.70 -14.46 10.08
N PRO A 278 -7.83 -15.41 10.38
CA PRO A 278 -6.46 -15.12 10.80
C PRO A 278 -5.70 -14.32 9.74
N ALA A 279 -4.95 -13.31 10.18
CA ALA A 279 -4.08 -12.55 9.29
C ALA A 279 -3.03 -13.48 8.63
N LEU A 280 -2.60 -13.13 7.43
CA LEU A 280 -1.50 -13.78 6.75
C LEU A 280 -0.45 -12.75 6.34
N LEU A 281 0.75 -12.93 6.89
CA LEU A 281 1.93 -12.20 6.47
C LEU A 281 2.91 -13.23 5.88
N THR A 282 3.40 -12.97 4.66
CA THR A 282 4.47 -13.80 4.07
C THR A 282 5.75 -13.67 4.89
N ALA A 283 6.71 -14.56 4.67
CA ALA A 283 7.97 -14.53 5.42
C ALA A 283 8.70 -13.17 5.29
N GLU A 284 8.67 -12.57 4.11
CA GLU A 284 9.25 -11.25 3.84
C GLU A 284 8.51 -10.11 4.58
N ALA A 285 7.20 -10.27 4.80
CA ALA A 285 6.36 -9.27 5.48
C ALA A 285 6.43 -9.33 7.00
N GLN A 286 6.94 -10.42 7.58
CA GLN A 286 7.02 -10.58 9.03
C GLN A 286 8.13 -9.69 9.59
N ALA A 287 7.78 -8.73 10.46
CA ALA A 287 8.78 -8.01 11.24
C ALA A 287 9.28 -8.93 12.36
N GLU A 288 10.58 -9.00 12.53
CA GLU A 288 11.17 -9.73 13.66
C GLU A 288 10.62 -9.15 14.96
N GLN A 289 10.08 -10.00 15.82
CA GLN A 289 9.75 -9.57 17.16
C GLN A 289 11.06 -9.23 17.86
N PRO A 290 11.20 -8.07 18.53
CA PRO A 290 12.37 -7.81 19.34
C PRO A 290 12.47 -8.94 20.35
N MET A 291 13.64 -9.61 20.43
CA MET A 291 13.92 -10.50 21.55
C MET A 291 13.71 -9.69 22.83
N GLU A 292 12.73 -10.07 23.64
CA GLU A 292 12.67 -9.59 25.01
C GLU A 292 14.01 -9.90 25.66
N VAL A 293 14.85 -8.90 25.84
CA VAL A 293 16.02 -9.03 26.70
C VAL A 293 15.42 -9.17 28.10
N ALA A 294 15.39 -10.42 28.57
CA ALA A 294 15.02 -10.72 29.93
C ALA A 294 15.92 -9.89 30.86
N ALA A 295 15.29 -9.00 31.63
CA ALA A 295 15.94 -8.14 32.63
C ALA A 295 16.36 -8.97 33.85
#